data_58e7b7052873dafb01f03c70326423ce
#
_entry.id   58e7b7052873dafb01f03c70326423ce
#
_cell.length_a   1.000
_cell.length_b   1.000
_cell.length_c   1.000
_cell.angle_alpha   90.00
_cell.angle_beta   90.00
_cell.angle_gamma   90.00
#
_symmetry.space_group_name_H-M   'P 1'
#
loop_
_entity.id
_entity.type
_entity.pdbx_description
1 polymer ?
#
loop_
_entity_poly.entity_id
_entity_poly.type
_entity_poly.pdbx_seq_one_letter_code
_entity_poly.pdbx_strand_id
1 'polypeptide(L)'
;MMLGPAPFRFELQAEKVEGSAFTFAFKTLTCAVVLFCGYWLLSLWLQGKFGGHADLEGLRHAGWFVLAWALLVCTAWFVLISRTRLDASGISQSWMWTKHFVLDDLAVAQLIRIRGLEWLIAPRLYVRNLAGKFNFFYVADPKVMAELDRLCSELESFRKM
;
A
#
# COMPACT_ATOMS: atom_id res chain seq x y z
N MET A 1 -37.36 -18.60 -12.20
CA MET A 1 -36.16 -18.29 -11.44
C MET A 1 -35.00 -18.26 -12.41
N MET A 2 -34.53 -17.07 -12.81
CA MET A 2 -33.29 -16.97 -13.57
C MET A 2 -32.14 -17.21 -12.58
N LEU A 3 -31.53 -18.39 -12.66
CA LEU A 3 -30.25 -18.62 -12.00
C LEU A 3 -29.23 -17.72 -12.73
N GLY A 4 -28.81 -16.65 -12.08
CA GLY A 4 -27.66 -15.88 -12.54
C GLY A 4 -26.43 -16.77 -12.68
N PRO A 5 -25.41 -16.36 -13.45
CA PRO A 5 -24.17 -17.11 -13.56
C PRO A 5 -23.62 -17.40 -12.16
N ALA A 6 -23.08 -18.61 -11.97
CA ALA A 6 -22.52 -19.01 -10.68
C ALA A 6 -21.45 -18.00 -10.22
N PRO A 7 -21.40 -17.66 -8.92
CA PRO A 7 -20.38 -16.75 -8.42
C PRO A 7 -18.98 -17.35 -8.64
N PHE A 8 -18.03 -16.50 -9.02
CA PHE A 8 -16.64 -16.92 -9.14
C PHE A 8 -16.12 -17.35 -7.77
N ARG A 9 -15.58 -18.57 -7.68
CA ARG A 9 -14.95 -19.09 -6.47
C ARG A 9 -13.48 -19.33 -6.75
N PHE A 10 -12.62 -18.71 -5.97
CA PHE A 10 -11.18 -18.89 -6.02
C PHE A 10 -10.72 -19.75 -4.87
N GLU A 11 -10.03 -20.86 -5.18
CA GLU A 11 -9.43 -21.74 -4.18
C GLU A 11 -7.97 -21.37 -4.00
N LEU A 12 -7.64 -20.88 -2.81
CA LEU A 12 -6.26 -20.60 -2.41
C LEU A 12 -5.47 -21.90 -2.24
N GLN A 13 -4.19 -21.91 -2.62
CA GLN A 13 -3.28 -23.04 -2.34
C GLN A 13 -2.92 -23.13 -0.86
N ALA A 14 -3.02 -22.02 -0.12
CA ALA A 14 -2.81 -21.94 1.31
C ALA A 14 -4.01 -21.28 1.98
N GLU A 15 -4.31 -21.62 3.23
CA GLU A 15 -5.44 -21.04 3.98
C GLU A 15 -5.41 -19.51 4.01
N LYS A 16 -4.20 -18.95 3.97
CA LYS A 16 -3.97 -17.50 3.98
C LYS A 16 -2.59 -17.18 3.43
N VAL A 17 -2.52 -16.17 2.56
CA VAL A 17 -1.26 -15.63 2.06
C VAL A 17 -1.16 -14.16 2.48
N GLU A 18 -0.07 -13.81 3.15
CA GLU A 18 0.19 -12.45 3.65
C GLU A 18 1.59 -12.01 3.29
N GLY A 19 1.74 -10.76 2.85
CA GLY A 19 3.03 -10.21 2.50
C GLY A 19 3.10 -8.69 2.64
N SER A 20 4.29 -8.13 2.44
CA SER A 20 4.51 -6.70 2.46
C SER A 20 3.77 -6.02 1.29
N ALA A 21 3.08 -4.92 1.57
CA ALA A 21 2.43 -4.12 0.54
C ALA A 21 3.42 -3.31 -0.31
N PHE A 22 4.54 -2.88 0.29
CA PHE A 22 5.56 -2.04 -0.37
C PHE A 22 6.90 -2.75 -0.47
N THR A 23 7.66 -2.44 -1.51
CA THR A 23 9.00 -2.99 -1.75
C THR A 23 9.99 -2.55 -0.68
N PHE A 24 11.02 -3.34 -0.47
CA PHE A 24 12.10 -2.99 0.47
C PHE A 24 12.77 -1.67 0.08
N ALA A 25 13.05 -1.48 -1.21
CA ALA A 25 13.66 -0.24 -1.71
C ALA A 25 12.78 1.00 -1.44
N PHE A 26 11.47 0.89 -1.62
CA PHE A 26 10.54 1.98 -1.30
C PHE A 26 10.54 2.30 0.20
N LYS A 27 10.54 1.29 1.06
CA LYS A 27 10.63 1.46 2.53
C LYS A 27 11.93 2.15 2.93
N THR A 28 13.06 1.72 2.36
CA THR A 28 14.37 2.32 2.62
C THR A 28 14.42 3.77 2.16
N LEU A 29 13.91 4.05 0.96
CA LEU A 29 13.81 5.42 0.45
C LEU A 29 12.95 6.31 1.36
N THR A 30 11.81 5.81 1.83
CA THR A 30 10.93 6.53 2.76
C THR A 30 11.65 6.86 4.07
N CYS A 31 12.38 5.89 4.65
CA CYS A 31 13.20 6.13 5.84
C CYS A 31 14.30 7.17 5.58
N ALA A 32 15.00 7.07 4.44
CA ALA A 32 16.05 8.02 4.08
C ALA A 32 15.51 9.45 3.95
N VAL A 33 14.36 9.63 3.33
CA VAL A 33 13.69 10.95 3.22
C VAL A 33 13.33 11.51 4.59
N VAL A 34 12.75 10.70 5.48
CA VAL A 34 12.39 11.11 6.85
C VAL A 34 13.64 11.57 7.62
N LEU A 35 14.71 10.77 7.58
CA LEU A 35 15.96 11.09 8.27
C LEU A 35 16.62 12.33 7.70
N PHE A 36 16.66 12.47 6.37
CA PHE A 36 17.22 13.65 5.72
C PHE A 36 16.46 14.93 6.07
N CYS A 37 15.13 14.90 5.99
CA CYS A 37 14.30 16.04 6.36
C CYS A 37 14.44 16.40 7.86
N GLY A 38 14.50 15.38 8.73
CA GLY A 38 14.74 15.60 10.16
C GLY A 38 16.09 16.21 10.46
N TYR A 39 17.16 15.69 9.82
CA TYR A 39 18.50 16.25 9.93
C TYR A 39 18.55 17.69 9.44
N TRP A 40 17.93 17.98 8.30
CA TRP A 40 17.89 19.31 7.74
C TRP A 40 17.14 20.29 8.64
N LEU A 41 15.97 19.89 9.14
CA LEU A 41 15.17 20.67 10.08
C LEU A 41 15.96 20.98 11.37
N LEU A 42 16.62 19.97 11.94
CA LEU A 42 17.48 20.11 13.11
C LEU A 42 18.65 21.09 12.84
N SER A 43 19.28 20.95 11.69
CA SER A 43 20.38 21.84 11.27
C SER A 43 19.94 23.29 11.17
N LEU A 44 18.78 23.57 10.59
CA LEU A 44 18.22 24.92 10.49
C LEU A 44 17.88 25.49 11.88
N TRP A 45 17.34 24.66 12.76
CA TRP A 45 17.05 25.08 14.13
C TRP A 45 18.32 25.43 14.91
N LEU A 46 19.36 24.59 14.84
CA LEU A 46 20.66 24.84 15.48
C LEU A 46 21.36 26.09 14.93
N GLN A 47 21.14 26.44 13.66
CA GLN A 47 21.64 27.66 13.04
C GLN A 47 20.83 28.92 13.38
N GLY A 48 19.77 28.80 14.21
CA GLY A 48 18.90 29.93 14.60
C GLY A 48 18.05 30.50 13.46
N LYS A 49 17.86 29.73 12.35
CA LYS A 49 17.11 30.21 11.17
C LYS A 49 15.62 30.44 11.43
N PHE A 50 15.11 29.95 12.54
CA PHE A 50 13.69 30.07 12.92
C PHE A 50 13.43 31.17 13.95
N GLY A 51 14.30 32.17 14.11
CA GLY A 51 14.02 33.35 14.96
C GLY A 51 15.09 33.63 16.01
N GLY A 52 16.33 33.25 15.78
CA GLY A 52 17.49 33.75 16.52
C GLY A 52 18.26 32.68 17.29
N HIS A 53 17.75 32.09 18.35
CA HIS A 53 18.49 31.13 19.17
C HIS A 53 17.88 29.73 19.07
N ALA A 54 18.68 28.70 19.35
CA ALA A 54 18.22 27.29 19.40
C ALA A 54 17.49 27.04 20.75
N ASP A 55 16.34 27.68 20.92
CA ASP A 55 15.52 27.69 22.12
C ASP A 55 14.07 27.26 21.80
N LEU A 56 13.22 27.27 22.84
CA LEU A 56 11.80 26.93 22.70
C LEU A 56 11.02 27.94 21.83
N GLU A 57 11.43 29.19 21.80
CA GLU A 57 10.80 30.20 20.91
C GLU A 57 11.11 29.90 19.45
N GLY A 58 12.37 29.61 19.12
CA GLY A 58 12.76 29.14 17.79
C GLY A 58 11.98 27.90 17.34
N LEU A 59 11.77 26.96 18.25
CA LEU A 59 10.96 25.77 17.97
C LEU A 59 9.47 26.10 17.70
N ARG A 60 8.92 27.08 18.43
CA ARG A 60 7.55 27.56 18.21
C ARG A 60 7.39 28.20 16.83
N HIS A 61 8.37 28.98 16.37
CA HIS A 61 8.38 29.54 15.02
C HIS A 61 8.55 28.47 13.93
N ALA A 62 9.28 27.38 14.24
CA ALA A 62 9.43 26.22 13.37
C ALA A 62 8.22 25.27 13.40
N GLY A 63 7.16 25.56 14.16
CA GLY A 63 6.06 24.64 14.47
C GLY A 63 5.41 23.99 13.24
N TRP A 64 5.20 24.74 12.16
CA TRP A 64 4.67 24.19 10.91
C TRP A 64 5.60 23.18 10.25
N PHE A 65 6.91 23.41 10.28
CA PHE A 65 7.91 22.50 9.73
C PHE A 65 8.00 21.21 10.57
N VAL A 66 7.95 21.35 11.90
CA VAL A 66 7.91 20.22 12.84
C VAL A 66 6.64 19.40 12.63
N LEU A 67 5.48 20.03 12.46
CA LEU A 67 4.23 19.36 12.16
C LEU A 67 4.29 18.60 10.83
N ALA A 68 4.80 19.24 9.78
CA ALA A 68 4.96 18.61 8.47
C ALA A 68 5.90 17.39 8.54
N TRP A 69 7.01 17.52 9.27
CA TRP A 69 7.92 16.39 9.50
C TRP A 69 7.27 15.27 10.31
N ALA A 70 6.50 15.58 11.36
CA ALA A 70 5.76 14.60 12.14
C ALA A 70 4.74 13.83 11.28
N LEU A 71 4.03 14.51 10.36
CA LEU A 71 3.15 13.86 9.40
C LEU A 71 3.90 12.94 8.44
N LEU A 72 5.11 13.34 8.02
CA LEU A 72 5.98 12.52 7.18
C LEU A 72 6.41 11.25 7.92
N VAL A 73 6.82 11.37 9.20
CA VAL A 73 7.16 10.23 10.07
C VAL A 73 5.96 9.30 10.23
N CYS A 74 4.78 9.85 10.50
CA CYS A 74 3.55 9.08 10.62
C CYS A 74 3.23 8.30 9.33
N THR A 75 3.35 8.95 8.18
CA THR A 75 3.15 8.30 6.87
C THR A 75 4.17 7.18 6.64
N ALA A 76 5.44 7.44 6.95
CA ALA A 76 6.50 6.44 6.84
C ALA A 76 6.22 5.22 7.72
N TRP A 77 5.75 5.43 8.94
CA TRP A 77 5.34 4.35 9.84
C TRP A 77 4.28 3.45 9.19
N PHE A 78 3.21 4.02 8.64
CA PHE A 78 2.18 3.25 7.94
C PHE A 78 2.71 2.51 6.72
N VAL A 79 3.64 3.09 5.97
CA VAL A 79 4.31 2.41 4.84
C VAL A 79 5.10 1.20 5.32
N LEU A 80 5.83 1.32 6.44
CA LEU A 80 6.65 0.24 6.99
C LEU A 80 5.81 -0.96 7.47
N ILE A 81 4.68 -0.70 8.13
CA ILE A 81 3.83 -1.75 8.72
C ILE A 81 2.76 -2.29 7.75
N SER A 82 2.57 -1.65 6.60
CA SER A 82 1.53 -2.04 5.64
C SER A 82 1.73 -3.44 5.09
N ARG A 83 0.66 -4.23 5.17
CA ARG A 83 0.62 -5.61 4.67
C ARG A 83 -0.60 -5.85 3.80
N THR A 84 -0.43 -6.66 2.77
CA THR A 84 -1.52 -7.17 1.94
C THR A 84 -1.72 -8.63 2.25
N ARG A 85 -2.97 -9.01 2.45
CA ARG A 85 -3.41 -10.31 2.88
C ARG A 85 -4.49 -10.81 1.92
N LEU A 86 -4.34 -12.03 1.46
CA LEU A 86 -5.32 -12.74 0.65
C LEU A 86 -5.79 -13.96 1.45
N ASP A 87 -7.08 -14.07 1.67
CA ASP A 87 -7.73 -15.20 2.31
C ASP A 87 -8.96 -15.65 1.51
N ALA A 88 -9.61 -16.72 1.93
CA ALA A 88 -10.78 -17.27 1.24
C ALA A 88 -11.97 -16.29 1.20
N SER A 89 -12.03 -15.33 2.09
CA SER A 89 -13.12 -14.33 2.15
C SER A 89 -12.86 -13.11 1.28
N GLY A 90 -11.58 -12.80 1.00
CA GLY A 90 -11.27 -11.61 0.26
C GLY A 90 -9.81 -11.16 0.29
N ILE A 91 -9.61 -9.99 -0.26
CA ILE A 91 -8.33 -9.29 -0.26
C ILE A 91 -8.42 -8.16 0.76
N SER A 92 -7.48 -8.12 1.68
CA SER A 92 -7.38 -7.05 2.67
C SER A 92 -6.00 -6.41 2.65
N GLN A 93 -5.96 -5.12 2.88
CA GLN A 93 -4.71 -4.37 3.02
C GLN A 93 -4.80 -3.45 4.22
N SER A 94 -3.84 -3.60 5.13
CA SER A 94 -3.67 -2.68 6.25
C SER A 94 -2.76 -1.52 5.83
N TRP A 95 -3.26 -0.30 6.02
CA TRP A 95 -2.50 0.94 5.91
C TRP A 95 -2.95 1.88 7.02
N MET A 96 -3.28 3.15 6.74
CA MET A 96 -3.94 4.04 7.74
C MET A 96 -5.32 3.51 8.15
N TRP A 97 -6.02 2.88 7.23
CA TRP A 97 -7.26 2.12 7.45
C TRP A 97 -7.20 0.78 6.73
N THR A 98 -7.94 -0.19 7.23
CA THR A 98 -8.03 -1.50 6.60
C THR A 98 -8.99 -1.43 5.41
N LYS A 99 -8.47 -1.72 4.21
CA LYS A 99 -9.29 -1.95 3.02
C LYS A 99 -9.61 -3.43 2.95
N HIS A 100 -10.86 -3.75 2.68
CA HIS A 100 -11.33 -5.13 2.46
C HIS A 100 -12.13 -5.19 1.16
N PHE A 101 -11.94 -6.25 0.41
CA PHE A 101 -12.66 -6.52 -0.84
C PHE A 101 -13.03 -8.00 -0.92
N VAL A 102 -14.32 -8.29 -1.06
CA VAL A 102 -14.86 -9.65 -1.11
C VAL A 102 -14.61 -10.25 -2.49
N LEU A 103 -14.13 -11.50 -2.54
CA LEU A 103 -13.82 -12.21 -3.80
C LEU A 103 -15.07 -12.66 -4.55
N ASP A 104 -16.16 -12.99 -3.86
CA ASP A 104 -17.40 -13.46 -4.48
C ASP A 104 -18.03 -12.43 -5.44
N ASP A 105 -17.80 -11.13 -5.16
CA ASP A 105 -18.30 -10.03 -5.98
C ASP A 105 -17.31 -9.59 -7.06
N LEU A 106 -16.21 -10.31 -7.27
CA LEU A 106 -15.13 -9.90 -8.15
C LEU A 106 -15.54 -9.92 -9.61
N ALA A 107 -15.62 -8.75 -10.22
CA ALA A 107 -15.96 -8.61 -11.64
C ALA A 107 -14.71 -8.48 -12.52
N VAL A 108 -13.69 -7.75 -12.10
CA VAL A 108 -12.42 -7.57 -12.83
C VAL A 108 -11.29 -7.63 -11.83
N ALA A 109 -10.24 -8.37 -12.18
CA ALA A 109 -8.95 -8.31 -11.51
C ALA A 109 -7.85 -8.14 -12.55
N GLN A 110 -7.00 -7.16 -12.37
CA GLN A 110 -5.87 -6.92 -13.25
C GLN A 110 -4.64 -6.51 -12.45
N LEU A 111 -3.53 -7.18 -12.67
CA LEU A 111 -2.26 -6.83 -12.03
C LEU A 111 -1.51 -5.83 -12.93
N ILE A 112 -1.30 -4.62 -12.43
CA ILE A 112 -0.61 -3.53 -13.13
C ILE A 112 0.84 -3.50 -12.62
N ARG A 113 1.79 -3.76 -13.54
CA ARG A 113 3.23 -3.72 -13.27
C ARG A 113 3.88 -2.60 -14.08
N ILE A 114 4.77 -1.85 -13.48
CA ILE A 114 5.57 -0.83 -14.18
C ILE A 114 6.93 -1.44 -14.50
N ARG A 115 7.10 -1.90 -15.74
CA ARG A 115 8.37 -2.51 -16.18
C ARG A 115 9.55 -1.56 -15.93
N GLY A 116 10.61 -2.11 -15.32
CA GLY A 116 11.84 -1.37 -15.00
C GLY A 116 11.82 -0.66 -13.64
N LEU A 117 10.65 -0.45 -13.00
CA LEU A 117 10.52 0.17 -11.69
C LEU A 117 9.92 -0.76 -10.63
N GLU A 118 9.80 -2.05 -10.90
CA GLU A 118 9.20 -3.04 -9.98
C GLU A 118 10.00 -3.19 -8.67
N TRP A 119 11.29 -2.92 -8.71
CA TRP A 119 12.15 -2.92 -7.53
C TRP A 119 11.84 -1.77 -6.56
N LEU A 120 11.33 -0.64 -7.06
CA LEU A 120 10.99 0.55 -6.27
C LEU A 120 9.48 0.65 -6.03
N ILE A 121 8.69 0.50 -7.10
CA ILE A 121 7.23 0.68 -7.07
C ILE A 121 6.58 -0.70 -7.04
N ALA A 122 5.89 -1.02 -5.94
CA ALA A 122 5.16 -2.27 -5.82
C ALA A 122 4.09 -2.39 -6.92
N PRO A 123 3.95 -3.55 -7.56
CA PRO A 123 2.83 -3.86 -8.43
C PRO A 123 1.50 -3.57 -7.76
N ARG A 124 0.51 -3.17 -8.55
CA ARG A 124 -0.83 -2.82 -8.08
C ARG A 124 -1.85 -3.78 -8.63
N LEU A 125 -2.62 -4.39 -7.76
CA LEU A 125 -3.79 -5.13 -8.16
C LEU A 125 -4.98 -4.16 -8.26
N TYR A 126 -5.52 -4.00 -9.45
CA TYR A 126 -6.79 -3.35 -9.68
C TYR A 126 -7.89 -4.39 -9.58
N VAL A 127 -8.87 -4.16 -8.72
CA VAL A 127 -10.07 -4.98 -8.59
C VAL A 127 -11.32 -4.12 -8.74
N ARG A 128 -12.33 -4.69 -9.39
CA ARG A 128 -13.64 -4.08 -9.53
C ARG A 128 -14.71 -5.12 -9.23
N ASN A 129 -15.75 -4.73 -8.49
CA ASN A 129 -16.88 -5.60 -8.21
C ASN A 129 -18.00 -5.44 -9.25
N LEU A 130 -18.99 -6.33 -9.16
CA LEU A 130 -20.19 -6.29 -10.02
C LEU A 130 -21.00 -5.00 -9.86
N ALA A 131 -20.94 -4.36 -8.69
CA ALA A 131 -21.61 -3.08 -8.42
C ALA A 131 -20.80 -1.85 -8.95
N GLY A 132 -19.69 -2.07 -9.64
CA GLY A 132 -18.86 -1.00 -10.20
C GLY A 132 -17.87 -0.33 -9.23
N LYS A 133 -17.83 -0.73 -7.95
CA LYS A 133 -16.82 -0.26 -7.00
C LYS A 133 -15.47 -0.84 -7.36
N PHE A 134 -14.42 -0.02 -7.27
CA PHE A 134 -13.05 -0.45 -7.56
C PHE A 134 -12.11 -0.14 -6.39
N ASN A 135 -11.07 -0.95 -6.27
CA ASN A 135 -10.01 -0.78 -5.29
C ASN A 135 -8.63 -1.09 -5.90
N PHE A 136 -7.60 -0.47 -5.31
CA PHE A 136 -6.21 -0.77 -5.62
C PHE A 136 -5.53 -1.34 -4.38
N PHE A 137 -4.82 -2.46 -4.58
CA PHE A 137 -4.02 -3.11 -3.55
C PHE A 137 -2.57 -3.13 -4.01
N TYR A 138 -1.65 -2.77 -3.12
CA TYR A 138 -0.21 -2.84 -3.39
C TYR A 138 0.33 -4.18 -2.94
N VAL A 139 1.14 -4.81 -3.77
CA VAL A 139 1.68 -6.14 -3.53
C VAL A 139 3.14 -6.19 -3.91
N ALA A 140 4.01 -6.26 -2.91
CA ALA A 140 5.45 -6.37 -3.12
C ALA A 140 5.98 -7.78 -2.88
N ASP A 141 5.25 -8.60 -2.10
CA ASP A 141 5.65 -9.96 -1.78
C ASP A 141 5.44 -10.90 -2.97
N PRO A 142 6.47 -11.64 -3.41
CA PRO A 142 6.37 -12.53 -4.58
C PRO A 142 5.38 -13.69 -4.37
N LYS A 143 5.17 -14.16 -3.14
CA LYS A 143 4.20 -15.23 -2.83
C LYS A 143 2.77 -14.74 -3.04
N VAL A 144 2.44 -13.57 -2.49
CA VAL A 144 1.12 -12.95 -2.69
C VAL A 144 0.91 -12.62 -4.17
N MET A 145 1.96 -12.15 -4.84
CA MET A 145 1.91 -11.81 -6.26
C MET A 145 1.60 -13.02 -7.14
N ALA A 146 2.23 -14.18 -6.86
CA ALA A 146 1.97 -15.42 -7.61
C ALA A 146 0.51 -15.89 -7.47
N GLU A 147 -0.06 -15.82 -6.25
CA GLU A 147 -1.45 -16.15 -6.01
C GLU A 147 -2.42 -15.17 -6.71
N LEU A 148 -2.08 -13.89 -6.76
CA LEU A 148 -2.87 -12.89 -7.45
C LEU A 148 -2.79 -13.02 -8.98
N ASP A 149 -1.64 -13.39 -9.53
CA ASP A 149 -1.51 -13.73 -10.97
C ASP A 149 -2.40 -14.92 -11.32
N ARG A 150 -2.43 -15.94 -10.45
CA ARG A 150 -3.30 -17.11 -10.60
C ARG A 150 -4.78 -16.69 -10.55
N LEU A 151 -5.17 -15.89 -9.55
CA LEU A 151 -6.52 -15.37 -9.44
C LEU A 151 -6.95 -14.59 -10.69
N CYS A 152 -6.08 -13.73 -11.23
CA CYS A 152 -6.37 -12.98 -12.45
C CYS A 152 -6.57 -13.90 -13.66
N SER A 153 -5.73 -14.94 -13.80
CA SER A 153 -5.82 -15.89 -14.92
C SER A 153 -7.05 -16.80 -14.83
N GLU A 154 -7.39 -17.27 -13.63
CA GLU A 154 -8.59 -18.09 -13.39
C GLU A 154 -9.87 -17.27 -13.62
N LEU A 155 -9.91 -16.00 -13.17
CA LEU A 155 -11.05 -15.12 -13.42
C LEU A 155 -11.21 -14.82 -14.92
N GLU A 156 -10.11 -14.64 -15.66
CA GLU A 156 -10.16 -14.41 -17.10
C GLU A 156 -10.66 -15.65 -17.85
N SER A 157 -10.23 -16.86 -17.46
CA SER A 157 -10.71 -18.12 -18.04
C SER A 157 -12.20 -18.36 -17.74
N PHE A 158 -12.63 -18.10 -16.51
CA PHE A 158 -14.05 -18.21 -16.10
C PHE A 158 -14.96 -17.30 -16.92
N ARG A 159 -14.49 -16.13 -17.33
CA ARG A 159 -15.26 -15.17 -18.13
C ARG A 159 -15.34 -15.50 -19.62
N LYS A 160 -14.42 -16.31 -20.12
CA LYS A 160 -14.39 -16.75 -21.52
C LYS A 160 -15.26 -18.00 -21.77
N MET A 161 -15.74 -18.64 -20.70
CA MET A 161 -16.71 -19.74 -20.77
C MET A 161 -18.14 -19.22 -20.87
#